data_27b662e4dfbf9767c932f95479f6390e
#
_entry.id   27b662e4dfbf9767c932f95479f6390e
#
_cell.length_a   1.000
_cell.length_b   1.000
_cell.length_c   1.000
_cell.angle_alpha   90.00
_cell.angle_beta   90.00
_cell.angle_gamma   90.00
#
_symmetry.space_group_name_H-M   'P 1'
#
loop_
_entity.id
_entity.type
_entity.pdbx_description
1 polymer ?
#
loop_
_entity_poly.entity_id
_entity_poly.type
_entity_poly.pdbx_seq_one_letter_code
_entity_poly.pdbx_strand_id
1 'polypeptide(L)'
;MLVKNNKETIMKFKSVAAALLAAVTCVSMAACGSGGDTNADGKVEITMWHNSTTGDGKAYWESAAKAFEKENPNVTIKIEAIQNEDMDGKLQTALQDPNSAPDIFMARGGQKLRDVVEAGQAMDLTDKISDTVKNQMATAEATGTIDGKIYSVQQSVLPGGIWYSKDLFEKAGITG
;
A
#
# COMPACT_ATOMS: atom_id res chain seq x y z
N MET A 1 24.21 9.48 -18.67
CA MET A 1 23.86 10.43 -17.61
C MET A 1 24.02 9.70 -16.27
N LEU A 2 24.97 10.17 -15.45
CA LEU A 2 25.58 9.40 -14.37
C LEU A 2 24.64 9.31 -13.15
N VAL A 3 24.31 8.11 -12.76
CA VAL A 3 23.68 7.80 -11.47
C VAL A 3 24.73 7.97 -10.38
N LYS A 4 24.65 9.02 -9.59
CA LYS A 4 25.56 9.34 -8.50
C LYS A 4 25.21 8.49 -7.27
N ASN A 5 26.17 7.73 -6.86
CA ASN A 5 26.23 6.69 -5.87
C ASN A 5 25.64 7.11 -4.48
N ASN A 6 24.59 6.44 -4.05
CA ASN A 6 23.86 6.69 -2.79
C ASN A 6 24.50 6.01 -1.56
N LYS A 7 25.82 5.75 -1.60
CA LYS A 7 26.55 5.10 -0.49
C LYS A 7 26.85 6.03 0.70
N GLU A 8 26.87 7.34 0.49
CA GLU A 8 27.21 8.28 1.58
C GLU A 8 26.06 8.57 2.52
N THR A 9 24.82 8.44 2.06
CA THR A 9 23.64 8.69 2.92
C THR A 9 23.39 7.52 3.88
N ILE A 10 23.76 6.29 3.49
CA ILE A 10 23.62 5.08 4.33
C ILE A 10 24.69 5.04 5.43
N MET A 11 25.88 5.61 5.17
CA MET A 11 26.95 5.63 6.19
C MET A 11 26.71 6.61 7.33
N LYS A 12 25.93 7.67 7.12
CA LYS A 12 25.60 8.63 8.19
C LYS A 12 24.57 8.13 9.18
N PHE A 13 23.75 7.14 8.78
CA PHE A 13 22.79 6.48 9.68
C PHE A 13 23.43 5.44 10.61
N LYS A 14 24.60 4.87 10.22
CA LYS A 14 25.29 3.85 11.04
C LYS A 14 26.12 4.42 12.17
N SER A 15 26.45 5.70 12.14
CA SER A 15 27.30 6.34 13.18
C SER A 15 26.53 7.00 14.32
N VAL A 16 25.19 7.11 14.24
CA VAL A 16 24.36 7.64 15.33
C VAL A 16 23.83 6.53 16.25
N ALA A 17 23.84 5.28 15.79
CA ALA A 17 23.35 4.12 16.57
C ALA A 17 24.40 3.56 17.57
N ALA A 18 25.63 4.02 17.55
CA ALA A 18 26.72 3.46 18.38
C ALA A 18 27.04 4.23 19.69
N ALA A 19 26.34 5.33 19.99
CA ALA A 19 26.69 6.19 21.13
C ALA A 19 25.67 6.22 22.28
N LEU A 20 24.65 5.36 22.30
CA LEU A 20 23.59 5.31 23.33
C LEU A 20 23.38 3.91 23.93
N LEU A 21 24.47 3.19 24.19
CA LEU A 21 24.46 1.97 25.01
C LEU A 21 25.24 2.18 26.28
N ALA A 22 24.75 3.00 27.21
CA ALA A 22 25.10 2.91 28.62
C ALA A 22 24.00 3.57 29.46
N ALA A 23 23.44 2.78 30.36
CA ALA A 23 22.52 3.14 31.44
C ALA A 23 21.07 3.48 31.00
N VAL A 24 20.15 2.53 31.23
CA VAL A 24 19.08 2.70 32.20
C VAL A 24 18.35 1.36 32.41
N THR A 25 18.37 0.92 33.64
CA THR A 25 17.56 -0.13 34.24
C THR A 25 16.06 0.16 34.15
N CYS A 26 15.30 -0.88 33.83
CA CYS A 26 13.88 -1.16 34.20
C CYS A 26 12.96 0.02 34.41
N VAL A 27 12.14 0.33 33.39
CA VAL A 27 10.74 0.67 33.57
C VAL A 27 9.96 -0.01 32.44
N SER A 28 9.21 -1.03 32.81
CA SER A 28 8.16 -1.63 32.00
C SER A 28 7.05 -0.60 31.83
N MET A 29 7.04 0.11 30.72
CA MET A 29 5.87 0.82 30.23
C MET A 29 5.37 0.14 28.96
N ALA A 30 4.21 -0.48 29.07
CA ALA A 30 3.41 -0.89 27.95
C ALA A 30 3.10 0.32 27.08
N ALA A 31 3.91 0.54 26.05
CA ALA A 31 3.56 1.40 24.92
C ALA A 31 2.84 0.49 23.91
N CYS A 32 1.52 0.54 23.88
CA CYS A 32 0.76 0.13 22.73
C CYS A 32 1.14 1.02 21.54
N GLY A 33 2.17 0.65 20.82
CA GLY A 33 2.47 1.11 19.49
C GLY A 33 2.10 -0.04 18.56
N SER A 34 1.27 0.19 17.57
CA SER A 34 0.98 -0.75 16.48
C SER A 34 2.30 -1.08 15.75
N GLY A 35 3.05 -2.01 16.29
CA GLY A 35 4.21 -2.59 15.64
C GLY A 35 3.72 -3.88 14.98
N GLY A 36 4.11 -4.10 13.73
CA GLY A 36 3.86 -5.34 13.04
C GLY A 36 4.30 -6.53 13.92
N ASP A 37 3.53 -7.61 13.86
CA ASP A 37 3.82 -8.82 14.59
C ASP A 37 5.20 -9.34 14.19
N THR A 38 6.07 -9.57 15.16
CA THR A 38 7.34 -10.27 14.91
C THR A 38 7.07 -11.76 14.97
N ASN A 39 7.45 -12.46 13.90
CA ASN A 39 7.39 -13.91 13.89
C ASN A 39 8.44 -14.52 14.83
N ALA A 40 8.39 -15.88 15.02
CA ALA A 40 9.29 -16.62 15.90
C ALA A 40 10.78 -16.40 15.61
N ASP A 41 11.13 -15.94 14.41
CA ASP A 41 12.51 -15.67 13.97
C ASP A 41 12.91 -14.20 14.22
N GLY A 42 12.08 -13.40 14.88
CA GLY A 42 12.34 -11.98 15.16
C GLY A 42 12.23 -11.05 13.94
N LYS A 43 11.63 -11.54 12.85
CA LYS A 43 11.35 -10.75 11.65
C LYS A 43 10.01 -10.05 11.79
N VAL A 44 9.90 -8.85 11.23
CA VAL A 44 8.63 -8.14 11.07
C VAL A 44 7.83 -8.84 9.96
N GLU A 45 6.63 -9.26 10.28
CA GLU A 45 5.70 -9.83 9.32
C GLU A 45 4.71 -8.76 8.87
N ILE A 46 4.61 -8.56 7.55
CA ILE A 46 3.66 -7.64 6.92
C ILE A 46 2.65 -8.46 6.14
N THR A 47 1.39 -8.29 6.44
CA THR A 47 0.28 -8.91 5.73
C THR A 47 -0.21 -8.01 4.61
N MET A 48 -0.39 -8.57 3.39
CA MET A 48 -0.82 -7.83 2.23
C MET A 48 -1.97 -8.51 1.50
N TRP A 49 -3.08 -7.81 1.32
CA TRP A 49 -4.25 -8.30 0.60
C TRP A 49 -4.42 -7.61 -0.75
N HIS A 50 -4.56 -8.41 -1.81
CA HIS A 50 -4.84 -7.93 -3.17
C HIS A 50 -5.84 -8.83 -3.90
N ASN A 51 -6.36 -8.38 -5.05
CA ASN A 51 -7.40 -9.11 -5.80
C ASN A 51 -6.90 -9.83 -7.06
N SER A 52 -5.60 -9.85 -7.33
CA SER A 52 -5.02 -10.56 -8.47
C SER A 52 -4.82 -12.03 -8.12
N THR A 53 -5.86 -12.85 -8.25
CA THR A 53 -5.87 -14.24 -7.78
C THR A 53 -5.21 -15.22 -8.75
N THR A 54 -5.00 -14.83 -10.02
CA THR A 54 -4.45 -15.69 -11.08
C THR A 54 -3.55 -14.92 -12.04
N GLY A 55 -2.82 -15.65 -12.87
CA GLY A 55 -2.04 -15.12 -14.01
C GLY A 55 -0.93 -14.16 -13.61
N ASP A 56 -0.61 -13.25 -14.53
CA ASP A 56 0.53 -12.33 -14.41
C ASP A 56 0.39 -11.35 -13.23
N GLY A 57 -0.85 -10.98 -12.88
CA GLY A 57 -1.10 -10.10 -11.75
C GLY A 57 -0.71 -10.73 -10.41
N LYS A 58 -1.00 -12.03 -10.22
CA LYS A 58 -0.58 -12.78 -9.04
C LYS A 58 0.95 -12.90 -9.01
N ALA A 59 1.54 -13.33 -10.13
CA ALA A 59 2.99 -13.47 -10.25
C ALA A 59 3.75 -12.16 -10.01
N TYR A 60 3.18 -11.02 -10.45
CA TYR A 60 3.74 -9.69 -10.19
C TYR A 60 3.85 -9.41 -8.69
N TRP A 61 2.79 -9.59 -7.92
CA TRP A 61 2.80 -9.32 -6.49
C TRP A 61 3.75 -10.24 -5.71
N GLU A 62 3.76 -11.53 -6.06
CA GLU A 62 4.71 -12.50 -5.47
C GLU A 62 6.17 -12.13 -5.76
N SER A 63 6.47 -11.66 -6.97
CA SER A 63 7.82 -11.24 -7.34
C SER A 63 8.21 -9.93 -6.67
N ALA A 64 7.29 -8.99 -6.55
CA ALA A 64 7.52 -7.71 -5.87
C ALA A 64 7.80 -7.92 -4.37
N ALA A 65 7.03 -8.78 -3.70
CA ALA A 65 7.28 -9.13 -2.31
C ALA A 65 8.68 -9.76 -2.12
N LYS A 66 9.03 -10.74 -2.94
CA LYS A 66 10.37 -11.37 -2.88
C LYS A 66 11.51 -10.38 -3.14
N ALA A 67 11.30 -9.42 -4.05
CA ALA A 67 12.30 -8.38 -4.31
C ALA A 67 12.48 -7.47 -3.08
N PHE A 68 11.38 -7.09 -2.44
CA PHE A 68 11.40 -6.27 -1.22
C PHE A 68 12.06 -7.02 -0.06
N GLU A 69 11.71 -8.28 0.19
CA GLU A 69 12.31 -9.12 1.24
C GLU A 69 13.81 -9.31 1.04
N LYS A 70 14.26 -9.43 -0.21
CA LYS A 70 15.69 -9.53 -0.54
C LYS A 70 16.46 -8.27 -0.13
N GLU A 71 15.87 -7.09 -0.27
CA GLU A 71 16.45 -5.82 0.14
C GLU A 71 16.27 -5.54 1.63
N ASN A 72 15.28 -6.20 2.26
CA ASN A 72 14.91 -6.03 3.66
C ASN A 72 14.84 -7.40 4.37
N PRO A 73 15.98 -8.06 4.67
CA PRO A 73 16.01 -9.45 5.13
C PRO A 73 15.38 -9.68 6.51
N ASN A 74 15.07 -8.62 7.23
CA ASN A 74 14.35 -8.63 8.49
C ASN A 74 12.82 -8.49 8.35
N VAL A 75 12.31 -8.47 7.11
CA VAL A 75 10.88 -8.37 6.81
C VAL A 75 10.43 -9.63 6.06
N THR A 76 9.22 -10.07 6.33
CA THR A 76 8.52 -11.09 5.54
C THR A 76 7.16 -10.55 5.13
N ILE A 77 6.77 -10.72 3.87
CA ILE A 77 5.47 -10.28 3.35
C ILE A 77 4.57 -11.49 3.13
N LYS A 78 3.50 -11.59 3.90
CA LYS A 78 2.43 -12.56 3.68
C LYS A 78 1.40 -12.00 2.73
N ILE A 79 1.32 -12.58 1.53
CA ILE A 79 0.34 -12.19 0.52
C ILE A 79 -0.90 -13.08 0.62
N GLU A 80 -2.07 -12.47 0.68
CA GLU A 80 -3.36 -13.12 0.48
C GLU A 80 -4.05 -12.55 -0.76
N ALA A 81 -4.28 -13.42 -1.75
CA ALA A 81 -5.02 -13.08 -2.96
C ALA A 81 -6.50 -13.41 -2.77
N ILE A 82 -7.36 -12.41 -2.78
CA ILE A 82 -8.79 -12.51 -2.49
C ILE A 82 -9.57 -12.22 -3.78
N GLN A 83 -10.59 -13.01 -4.10
CA GLN A 83 -11.44 -12.76 -5.25
C GLN A 83 -12.07 -11.37 -5.16
N ASN A 84 -12.19 -10.72 -6.32
CA ASN A 84 -12.64 -9.32 -6.40
C ASN A 84 -14.05 -9.11 -5.78
N GLU A 85 -14.90 -10.12 -5.90
CA GLU A 85 -16.27 -10.12 -5.36
C GLU A 85 -16.30 -10.17 -3.84
N ASP A 86 -15.31 -10.84 -3.23
CA ASP A 86 -15.23 -11.05 -1.77
C ASP A 86 -14.41 -9.96 -1.06
N MET A 87 -13.57 -9.24 -1.79
CA MET A 87 -12.57 -8.30 -1.24
C MET A 87 -13.21 -7.26 -0.32
N ASP A 88 -14.25 -6.57 -0.79
CA ASP A 88 -14.88 -5.49 -0.03
C ASP A 88 -15.47 -5.99 1.30
N GLY A 89 -16.17 -7.14 1.26
CA GLY A 89 -16.80 -7.72 2.46
C GLY A 89 -15.79 -8.25 3.46
N LYS A 90 -14.76 -8.96 2.98
CA LYS A 90 -13.67 -9.46 3.81
C LYS A 90 -12.91 -8.30 4.48
N LEU A 91 -12.53 -7.28 3.68
CA LEU A 91 -11.81 -6.13 4.19
C LEU A 91 -12.62 -5.37 5.24
N GLN A 92 -13.90 -5.10 4.97
CA GLN A 92 -14.77 -4.44 5.93
C GLN A 92 -14.88 -5.19 7.26
N THR A 93 -14.91 -6.52 7.21
CA THR A 93 -14.95 -7.36 8.40
C THR A 93 -13.61 -7.33 9.15
N ALA A 94 -12.50 -7.51 8.43
CA ALA A 94 -11.17 -7.54 9.02
C ALA A 94 -10.79 -6.20 9.68
N LEU A 95 -11.15 -5.09 9.07
CA LEU A 95 -10.87 -3.75 9.61
C LEU A 95 -11.63 -3.42 10.90
N GLN A 96 -12.62 -4.24 11.31
CA GLN A 96 -13.30 -4.06 12.62
C GLN A 96 -12.44 -4.54 13.80
N ASP A 97 -11.45 -5.39 13.55
CA ASP A 97 -10.52 -5.90 14.56
C ASP A 97 -9.08 -5.62 14.14
N PRO A 98 -8.34 -4.76 14.86
CA PRO A 98 -6.95 -4.44 14.54
C PRO A 98 -6.03 -5.66 14.44
N ASN A 99 -6.34 -6.78 15.14
CA ASN A 99 -5.54 -7.99 15.07
C ASN A 99 -5.80 -8.82 13.80
N SER A 100 -6.90 -8.57 13.11
CA SER A 100 -7.30 -9.25 11.88
C SER A 100 -7.09 -8.40 10.63
N ALA A 101 -6.85 -7.10 10.82
CA ALA A 101 -6.66 -6.15 9.74
C ALA A 101 -5.32 -6.40 9.03
N PRO A 102 -5.29 -6.44 7.69
CA PRO A 102 -4.03 -6.49 6.95
C PRO A 102 -3.28 -5.15 7.06
N ASP A 103 -1.94 -5.21 7.05
CA ASP A 103 -1.09 -4.01 7.08
C ASP A 103 -1.15 -3.23 5.75
N ILE A 104 -1.27 -3.96 4.64
CA ILE A 104 -1.42 -3.40 3.29
C ILE A 104 -2.63 -4.07 2.63
N PHE A 105 -3.50 -3.26 2.09
CA PHE A 105 -4.68 -3.80 1.41
C PHE A 105 -5.05 -3.01 0.17
N MET A 106 -5.60 -3.71 -0.80
CA MET A 106 -6.22 -3.10 -1.96
C MET A 106 -7.61 -2.58 -1.58
N ALA A 107 -7.82 -1.29 -1.76
CA ALA A 107 -9.12 -0.64 -1.59
C ALA A 107 -9.58 -0.02 -2.91
N ARG A 108 -10.88 0.07 -3.09
CA ARG A 108 -11.46 0.86 -4.18
C ARG A 108 -11.39 2.33 -3.82
N GLY A 109 -11.12 3.18 -4.80
CA GLY A 109 -11.14 4.64 -4.63
C GLY A 109 -12.55 5.20 -4.37
N GLY A 110 -12.63 6.52 -4.30
CA GLY A 110 -13.89 7.23 -4.07
C GLY A 110 -14.45 7.02 -2.67
N GLN A 111 -15.77 6.81 -2.57
CA GLN A 111 -16.46 6.69 -1.28
C GLN A 111 -15.91 5.55 -0.41
N LYS A 112 -15.52 4.42 -1.02
CA LYS A 112 -14.95 3.29 -0.27
C LYS A 112 -13.67 3.64 0.47
N LEU A 113 -12.78 4.40 -0.17
CA LEU A 113 -11.57 4.90 0.48
C LEU A 113 -11.92 5.91 1.57
N ARG A 114 -12.88 6.82 1.32
CA ARG A 114 -13.32 7.81 2.30
C ARG A 114 -13.87 7.13 3.56
N ASP A 115 -14.70 6.11 3.43
CA ASP A 115 -15.26 5.37 4.56
C ASP A 115 -14.15 4.79 5.46
N VAL A 116 -13.10 4.23 4.87
CA VAL A 116 -11.95 3.67 5.60
C VAL A 116 -11.14 4.77 6.29
N VAL A 117 -10.94 5.91 5.62
CA VAL A 117 -10.22 7.07 6.18
C VAL A 117 -10.98 7.69 7.35
N GLU A 118 -12.29 7.91 7.19
CA GLU A 118 -13.14 8.48 8.24
C GLU A 118 -13.24 7.56 9.46
N ALA A 119 -13.16 6.24 9.25
CA ALA A 119 -13.06 5.27 10.34
C ALA A 119 -11.68 5.22 11.02
N GLY A 120 -10.69 6.00 10.55
CA GLY A 120 -9.33 6.00 11.09
C GLY A 120 -8.52 4.73 10.79
N GLN A 121 -8.92 3.97 9.77
CA GLN A 121 -8.35 2.67 9.40
C GLN A 121 -7.35 2.75 8.24
N ALA A 122 -7.01 3.95 7.79
CA ALA A 122 -5.99 4.19 6.77
C ALA A 122 -4.95 5.20 7.27
N MET A 123 -3.68 4.91 6.97
CA MET A 123 -2.57 5.79 7.32
C MET A 123 -2.47 6.96 6.34
N ASP A 124 -2.21 8.16 6.86
CA ASP A 124 -1.81 9.32 6.05
C ASP A 124 -0.41 9.09 5.46
N LEU A 125 -0.34 9.03 4.13
CA LEU A 125 0.88 8.76 3.36
C LEU A 125 1.52 10.03 2.78
N THR A 126 0.95 11.20 3.01
CA THR A 126 1.34 12.46 2.35
C THR A 126 2.85 12.73 2.40
N ASP A 127 3.45 12.54 3.57
CA ASP A 127 4.88 12.76 3.80
C ASP A 127 5.70 11.45 3.84
N LYS A 128 5.07 10.32 3.50
CA LYS A 128 5.69 8.99 3.60
C LYS A 128 6.08 8.41 2.24
N ILE A 129 5.46 8.87 1.17
CA ILE A 129 5.77 8.44 -0.20
C ILE A 129 6.75 9.41 -0.87
N SER A 130 7.65 8.85 -1.70
CA SER A 130 8.66 9.64 -2.42
C SER A 130 8.03 10.50 -3.52
N ASP A 131 8.72 11.58 -3.90
CA ASP A 131 8.30 12.42 -5.03
C ASP A 131 8.24 11.63 -6.35
N THR A 132 9.07 10.61 -6.50
CA THR A 132 9.00 9.70 -7.66
C THR A 132 7.65 9.00 -7.74
N VAL A 133 7.15 8.47 -6.61
CA VAL A 133 5.83 7.83 -6.55
C VAL A 133 4.72 8.84 -6.79
N LYS A 134 4.78 10.03 -6.15
CA LYS A 134 3.81 11.12 -6.37
C LYS A 134 3.72 11.50 -7.84
N ASN A 135 4.88 11.68 -8.51
CA ASN A 135 4.92 12.02 -9.92
C ASN A 135 4.36 10.92 -10.84
N GLN A 136 4.53 9.66 -10.48
CA GLN A 136 3.94 8.53 -11.21
C GLN A 136 2.42 8.46 -11.03
N MET A 137 1.92 8.92 -9.90
CA MET A 137 0.49 8.98 -9.60
C MET A 137 -0.23 10.19 -10.21
N ALA A 138 0.46 11.16 -10.78
CA ALA A 138 -0.01 12.53 -11.07
C ALA A 138 -1.43 12.66 -11.65
N THR A 139 -1.86 11.72 -12.51
CA THR A 139 -3.23 11.69 -13.05
C THR A 139 -4.25 10.98 -12.17
N ALA A 140 -3.79 10.16 -11.24
CA ALA A 140 -4.60 9.31 -10.37
C ALA A 140 -4.60 9.78 -8.91
N GLU A 141 -3.80 10.78 -8.58
CA GLU A 141 -3.64 11.30 -7.21
C GLU A 141 -4.98 11.70 -6.59
N ALA A 142 -5.87 12.30 -7.39
CA ALA A 142 -7.19 12.72 -6.94
C ALA A 142 -8.06 11.57 -6.39
N THR A 143 -7.87 10.33 -6.90
CA THR A 143 -8.64 9.16 -6.42
C THR A 143 -8.12 8.59 -5.12
N GLY A 144 -6.86 8.87 -4.78
CA GLY A 144 -6.18 8.47 -3.54
C GLY A 144 -6.13 9.56 -2.47
N THR A 145 -6.64 10.76 -2.78
CA THR A 145 -6.57 11.93 -1.92
C THR A 145 -7.94 12.22 -1.28
N ILE A 146 -7.96 12.34 0.03
CA ILE A 146 -9.13 12.71 0.82
C ILE A 146 -8.75 13.95 1.64
N ASP A 147 -9.51 15.03 1.47
CA ASP A 147 -9.34 16.30 2.20
C ASP A 147 -7.89 16.84 2.15
N GLY A 148 -7.25 16.71 0.98
CA GLY A 148 -5.89 17.19 0.71
C GLY A 148 -4.76 16.28 1.19
N LYS A 149 -5.07 15.11 1.73
CA LYS A 149 -4.10 14.12 2.21
C LYS A 149 -4.13 12.85 1.37
N ILE A 150 -2.97 12.26 1.14
CA ILE A 150 -2.82 11.02 0.36
C ILE A 150 -2.96 9.82 1.29
N TYR A 151 -3.91 8.93 0.99
CA TYR A 151 -4.16 7.70 1.76
C TYR A 151 -3.98 6.42 0.95
N SER A 152 -3.83 6.52 -0.37
CA SER A 152 -3.57 5.36 -1.20
C SER A 152 -2.62 5.65 -2.35
N VAL A 153 -1.85 4.63 -2.74
CA VAL A 153 -1.02 4.64 -3.96
C VAL A 153 -1.78 3.89 -5.04
N GLN A 154 -1.95 4.51 -6.20
CA GLN A 154 -2.69 3.92 -7.30
C GLN A 154 -1.88 2.81 -7.98
N GLN A 155 -2.43 1.62 -8.02
CA GLN A 155 -1.84 0.47 -8.74
C GLN A 155 -2.06 0.59 -10.25
N SER A 156 -3.25 1.03 -10.65
CA SER A 156 -3.62 1.17 -12.06
C SER A 156 -4.69 2.23 -12.24
N VAL A 157 -4.74 2.81 -13.42
CA VAL A 157 -5.81 3.72 -13.84
C VAL A 157 -6.55 3.08 -15.00
N LEU A 158 -7.81 2.77 -14.78
CA LEU A 158 -8.69 2.26 -15.83
C LEU A 158 -9.61 3.40 -16.28
N PRO A 159 -9.47 3.94 -17.50
CA PRO A 159 -10.40 4.92 -18.01
C PRO A 159 -11.77 4.27 -18.21
N GLY A 160 -12.77 4.81 -17.53
CA GLY A 160 -14.16 4.44 -17.77
C GLY A 160 -14.72 5.22 -18.95
N GLY A 161 -15.55 4.57 -19.76
CA GLY A 161 -16.18 5.22 -20.90
C GLY A 161 -17.42 4.47 -21.36
N ILE A 162 -18.24 5.15 -22.14
CA ILE A 162 -19.38 4.53 -22.82
C ILE A 162 -18.94 4.19 -24.24
N TRP A 163 -18.99 2.91 -24.58
CA TRP A 163 -18.74 2.43 -25.93
C TRP A 163 -20.06 2.35 -26.71
N TYR A 164 -20.08 2.87 -27.91
CA TYR A 164 -21.23 2.81 -28.77
C TYR A 164 -20.88 2.34 -30.18
N SER A 165 -21.82 1.66 -30.86
CA SER A 165 -21.66 1.27 -32.24
C SER A 165 -21.97 2.47 -33.15
N LYS A 166 -21.00 2.96 -33.88
CA LYS A 166 -21.16 4.07 -34.83
C LYS A 166 -22.22 3.74 -35.85
N ASP A 167 -22.19 2.53 -36.42
CA ASP A 167 -23.17 2.09 -37.46
C ASP A 167 -24.60 2.11 -36.96
N LEU A 168 -24.83 1.74 -35.69
CA LEU A 168 -26.17 1.76 -35.12
C LEU A 168 -26.64 3.20 -34.84
N PHE A 169 -25.76 4.06 -34.41
CA PHE A 169 -26.06 5.47 -34.20
C PHE A 169 -26.37 6.19 -35.51
N GLU A 170 -25.59 5.95 -36.57
CA GLU A 170 -25.86 6.48 -37.91
C GLU A 170 -27.21 5.98 -38.46
N LYS A 171 -27.54 4.69 -38.35
CA LYS A 171 -28.83 4.12 -38.74
C LYS A 171 -29.99 4.72 -37.95
N ALA A 172 -29.77 5.10 -36.69
CA ALA A 172 -30.76 5.75 -35.84
C ALA A 172 -30.88 7.27 -36.07
N GLY A 173 -30.04 7.85 -36.95
CA GLY A 173 -30.00 9.30 -37.20
C GLY A 173 -29.37 10.08 -36.05
N ILE A 174 -28.62 9.44 -35.16
CA ILE A 174 -27.92 10.07 -34.04
C ILE A 174 -26.52 10.44 -34.53
N THR A 175 -26.30 11.72 -34.75
CA THR A 175 -24.98 12.27 -35.09
C THR A 175 -24.37 12.89 -33.84
N GLY A 176 -23.11 12.45 -33.49
CA GLY A 176 -22.33 12.98 -32.39
C GLY A 176 -21.56 14.24 -32.79
#